data_1ca29fe467788beef72747ca2398f6e9
#
_entry.id   1ca29fe467788beef72747ca2398f6e9
#
_cell.length_a   1.000
_cell.length_b   1.000
_cell.length_c   1.000
_cell.angle_alpha   90.00
_cell.angle_beta   90.00
_cell.angle_gamma   90.00
#
_symmetry.space_group_name_H-M   'P 1'
#
loop_
_entity.id
_entity.type
_entity.pdbx_description
1 polymer ?
#
loop_
_entity_poly.entity_id
_entity_poly.type
_entity_poly.pdbx_seq_one_letter_code
_entity_poly.pdbx_strand_id
1 'polypeptide(L)'
;MSSALRSIWVWLAVVLLIIIWLPLLALIRLFDRTPARMRTGRWFRNLGMAMVKVNPAWKVHISGTDHYHPDVPYVVMGNHFSNADIPLISVLPWEMKWIAKKELFNIPFIGWMMRMAGDIPLDRRERRGARAMLLAKRYLL
;
A
#
# COMPACT_ATOMS: atom_id res chain seq x y z
N MET A 1 8.53 27.34 -9.22
CA MET A 1 9.26 26.13 -9.62
C MET A 1 8.69 25.64 -10.94
N SER A 2 9.49 25.46 -11.99
CA SER A 2 8.99 24.96 -13.28
C SER A 2 8.42 23.53 -13.13
N SER A 3 7.56 23.12 -14.05
CA SER A 3 6.96 21.77 -14.04
C SER A 3 8.05 20.67 -14.09
N ALA A 4 9.11 20.89 -14.89
CA ALA A 4 10.23 19.97 -14.99
C ALA A 4 10.99 19.80 -13.66
N LEU A 5 11.33 20.90 -13.00
CA LEU A 5 12.01 20.84 -11.69
C LEU A 5 11.18 20.14 -10.63
N ARG A 6 9.86 20.35 -10.64
CA ARG A 6 8.93 19.66 -9.74
C ARG A 6 8.89 18.17 -10.00
N SER A 7 8.84 17.75 -11.27
CA SER A 7 8.87 16.34 -11.65
C SER A 7 10.16 15.66 -11.21
N ILE A 8 11.32 16.29 -11.46
CA ILE A 8 12.62 15.78 -11.02
C ILE A 8 12.64 15.63 -9.49
N TRP A 9 12.21 16.66 -8.76
CA TRP A 9 12.12 16.60 -7.29
C TRP A 9 11.28 15.41 -6.80
N VAL A 10 10.06 15.25 -7.35
CA VAL A 10 9.15 14.19 -6.91
C VAL A 10 9.75 12.81 -7.18
N TRP A 11 10.32 12.59 -8.37
CA TRP A 11 10.93 11.29 -8.69
C TRP A 11 12.14 10.98 -7.81
N LEU A 12 13.02 11.94 -7.58
CA LEU A 12 14.18 11.77 -6.68
C LEU A 12 13.71 11.48 -5.25
N ALA A 13 12.72 12.22 -4.75
CA ALA A 13 12.18 12.00 -3.42
C ALA A 13 11.52 10.61 -3.28
N VAL A 14 10.76 10.17 -4.28
CA VAL A 14 10.12 8.84 -4.27
C VAL A 14 11.17 7.73 -4.27
N VAL A 15 12.21 7.82 -5.11
CA VAL A 15 13.31 6.85 -5.12
C VAL A 15 14.03 6.79 -3.77
N LEU A 16 14.34 7.95 -3.20
CA LEU A 16 14.99 8.03 -1.89
C LEU A 16 14.13 7.43 -0.78
N LEU A 17 12.82 7.71 -0.79
CA LEU A 17 11.88 7.12 0.15
C LEU A 17 11.87 5.58 0.04
N ILE A 18 11.84 5.02 -1.16
CA ILE A 18 11.87 3.57 -1.37
C ILE A 18 13.16 2.96 -0.80
N ILE A 19 14.31 3.58 -1.07
CA ILE A 19 15.62 3.12 -0.59
C ILE A 19 15.69 3.11 0.93
N ILE A 20 15.19 4.17 1.58
CA ILE A 20 15.18 4.28 3.06
C ILE A 20 14.14 3.32 3.67
N TRP A 21 12.96 3.21 3.05
CA TRP A 21 11.86 2.43 3.61
C TRP A 21 12.10 0.93 3.58
N LEU A 22 12.82 0.44 2.58
CA LEU A 22 13.06 -0.99 2.43
C LEU A 22 13.77 -1.61 3.64
N PRO A 23 14.97 -1.12 4.07
CA PRO A 23 15.64 -1.67 5.25
C PRO A 23 14.86 -1.41 6.54
N LEU A 24 14.20 -0.26 6.66
CA LEU A 24 13.34 0.05 7.79
C LEU A 24 12.19 -0.95 7.90
N LEU A 25 11.53 -1.24 6.79
CA LEU A 25 10.43 -2.19 6.75
C LEU A 25 10.90 -3.62 7.05
N ALA A 26 12.07 -4.01 6.55
CA ALA A 26 12.69 -5.29 6.87
C ALA A 26 12.96 -5.43 8.37
N LEU A 27 13.50 -4.38 8.99
CA LEU A 27 13.74 -4.35 10.44
C LEU A 27 12.42 -4.48 11.22
N ILE A 28 11.39 -3.71 10.86
CA ILE A 28 10.08 -3.80 11.49
C ILE A 28 9.51 -5.21 11.32
N ARG A 29 9.66 -5.82 10.14
CA ARG A 29 9.18 -7.17 9.84
C ARG A 29 9.81 -8.24 10.74
N LEU A 30 11.07 -8.10 11.12
CA LEU A 30 11.74 -9.04 12.02
C LEU A 30 11.07 -9.10 13.40
N PHE A 31 10.53 -7.98 13.88
CA PHE A 31 9.89 -7.87 15.20
C PHE A 31 8.37 -7.90 15.13
N ASP A 32 7.78 -7.96 13.93
CA ASP A 32 6.33 -7.97 13.76
C ASP A 32 5.76 -9.38 13.96
N ARG A 33 5.18 -9.59 15.13
CA ARG A 33 4.48 -10.82 15.52
C ARG A 33 2.95 -10.67 15.44
N THR A 34 2.47 -9.55 14.91
CA THR A 34 1.03 -9.31 14.81
C THR A 34 0.37 -10.24 13.78
N PRO A 35 -0.90 -10.65 14.00
CA PRO A 35 -1.67 -11.36 13.00
C PRO A 35 -1.66 -10.59 11.66
N ALA A 36 -1.61 -11.32 10.56
CA ALA A 36 -1.61 -10.72 9.22
C ALA A 36 -0.52 -9.65 8.97
N ARG A 37 0.52 -9.57 9.81
CA ARG A 37 1.60 -8.56 9.68
C ARG A 37 1.04 -7.12 9.67
N MET A 38 0.14 -6.82 10.56
CA MET A 38 -0.57 -5.54 10.62
C MET A 38 0.39 -4.37 10.82
N ARG A 39 1.38 -4.52 11.71
CA ARG A 39 2.38 -3.49 11.97
C ARG A 39 3.23 -3.19 10.73
N THR A 40 3.74 -4.22 10.08
CA THR A 40 4.53 -4.07 8.83
C THR A 40 3.68 -3.47 7.72
N GLY A 41 2.43 -3.90 7.57
CA GLY A 41 1.49 -3.34 6.59
C GLY A 41 1.22 -1.85 6.82
N ARG A 42 1.02 -1.43 8.06
CA ARG A 42 0.85 -0.01 8.42
C ARG A 42 2.06 0.83 8.00
N TRP A 43 3.27 0.35 8.29
CA TRP A 43 4.49 1.04 7.90
C TRP A 43 4.67 1.08 6.38
N PHE A 44 4.27 0.04 5.66
CA PHE A 44 4.27 0.08 4.20
C PHE A 44 3.29 1.12 3.64
N ARG A 45 2.10 1.27 4.22
CA ARG A 45 1.17 2.35 3.84
C ARG A 45 1.72 3.74 4.16
N ASN A 46 2.45 3.89 5.26
CA ASN A 46 3.12 5.15 5.59
C ASN A 46 4.11 5.59 4.50
N LEU A 47 4.72 4.67 3.75
CA LEU A 47 5.49 5.00 2.55
C LEU A 47 4.59 5.67 1.49
N GLY A 48 3.42 5.12 1.19
CA GLY A 48 2.46 5.73 0.27
C GLY A 48 2.05 7.14 0.72
N MET A 49 1.75 7.30 2.00
CA MET A 49 1.45 8.61 2.58
C MET A 49 2.64 9.59 2.45
N ALA A 50 3.87 9.15 2.68
CA ALA A 50 5.07 9.96 2.51
C ALA A 50 5.25 10.39 1.04
N MET A 51 5.00 9.49 0.08
CA MET A 51 5.02 9.81 -1.36
C MET A 51 4.02 10.91 -1.74
N VAL A 52 2.83 10.90 -1.14
CA VAL A 52 1.85 11.98 -1.33
C VAL A 52 2.38 13.31 -0.78
N LYS A 53 2.93 13.29 0.43
CA LYS A 53 3.41 14.51 1.12
C LYS A 53 4.60 15.18 0.45
N VAL A 54 5.46 14.43 -0.23
CA VAL A 54 6.62 15.00 -0.93
C VAL A 54 6.25 15.66 -2.27
N ASN A 55 5.04 15.47 -2.76
CA ASN A 55 4.54 16.12 -3.96
C ASN A 55 3.83 17.44 -3.63
N PRO A 56 4.45 18.61 -3.87
CA PRO A 56 3.87 19.89 -3.48
C PRO A 56 2.63 20.30 -4.28
N ALA A 57 2.34 19.58 -5.38
CA ALA A 57 1.17 19.85 -6.22
C ALA A 57 -0.08 19.09 -5.72
N TRP A 58 0.06 18.11 -4.85
CA TRP A 58 -1.05 17.29 -4.40
C TRP A 58 -1.66 17.85 -3.11
N LYS A 59 -2.94 18.13 -3.19
CA LYS A 59 -3.77 18.45 -2.03
C LYS A 59 -4.80 17.34 -1.90
N VAL A 60 -4.72 16.55 -0.84
CA VAL A 60 -5.65 15.45 -0.60
C VAL A 60 -6.74 15.93 0.34
N HIS A 61 -7.98 15.73 -0.07
CA HIS A 61 -9.15 15.95 0.75
C HIS A 61 -9.87 14.61 0.93
N ILE A 62 -10.18 14.26 2.18
CA ILE A 62 -10.88 13.03 2.54
C ILE A 62 -12.23 13.42 3.10
N SER A 63 -13.31 12.77 2.63
CA SER A 63 -14.67 12.96 3.13
C SER A 63 -15.40 11.63 3.19
N GLY A 64 -16.49 11.56 3.96
CA GLY A 64 -17.33 10.37 4.06
C GLY A 64 -16.73 9.25 4.91
N THR A 65 -15.84 9.58 5.85
CA THR A 65 -15.23 8.60 6.76
C THR A 65 -16.12 8.22 7.93
N ASP A 66 -17.23 8.89 8.10
CA ASP A 66 -18.15 8.75 9.26
C ASP A 66 -18.86 7.38 9.27
N HIS A 67 -18.89 6.69 8.14
CA HIS A 67 -19.48 5.36 8.01
C HIS A 67 -18.50 4.21 8.27
N TYR A 68 -17.23 4.53 8.56
CA TYR A 68 -16.23 3.52 8.88
C TYR A 68 -16.30 3.12 10.34
N HIS A 69 -16.47 1.83 10.60
CA HIS A 69 -16.44 1.25 11.93
C HIS A 69 -15.20 0.35 12.04
N PRO A 70 -14.21 0.68 12.90
CA PRO A 70 -12.93 -0.03 12.97
C PRO A 70 -13.05 -1.51 13.36
N ASP A 71 -14.12 -1.87 14.05
CA ASP A 71 -14.37 -3.25 14.55
C ASP A 71 -15.10 -4.13 13.51
N VAL A 72 -15.45 -3.57 12.35
CA VAL A 72 -16.14 -4.30 11.28
C VAL A 72 -15.17 -4.58 10.14
N PRO A 73 -15.03 -5.84 9.69
CA PRO A 73 -14.21 -6.14 8.54
C PRO A 73 -14.86 -5.69 7.23
N TYR A 74 -14.09 -5.03 6.37
CA TYR A 74 -14.55 -4.53 5.07
C TYR A 74 -13.74 -5.10 3.92
N VAL A 75 -14.41 -5.29 2.78
CA VAL A 75 -13.75 -5.40 1.47
C VAL A 75 -13.99 -4.09 0.73
N VAL A 76 -12.94 -3.33 0.54
CA VAL A 76 -13.00 -2.01 -0.10
C VAL A 76 -12.63 -2.14 -1.56
N MET A 77 -13.47 -1.62 -2.43
CA MET A 77 -13.22 -1.51 -3.87
C MET A 77 -13.33 -0.05 -4.29
N GLY A 78 -12.36 0.41 -5.04
CA GLY A 78 -12.34 1.77 -5.58
C GLY A 78 -12.13 1.78 -7.09
N ASN A 79 -12.53 2.85 -7.74
CA ASN A 79 -12.13 3.13 -9.11
C ASN A 79 -10.62 3.30 -9.17
N HIS A 80 -9.99 2.65 -10.14
CA HIS A 80 -8.53 2.66 -10.27
C HIS A 80 -8.14 3.07 -11.69
N PHE A 81 -7.64 4.29 -11.81
CA PHE A 81 -7.26 4.88 -13.09
C PHE A 81 -5.75 5.07 -13.23
N SER A 82 -5.02 5.10 -12.12
CA SER A 82 -3.60 5.45 -12.10
C SER A 82 -2.85 4.75 -10.98
N ASN A 83 -1.55 4.52 -11.18
CA ASN A 83 -0.68 4.05 -10.09
C ASN A 83 -0.60 5.04 -8.92
N ALA A 84 -0.98 6.31 -9.13
CA ALA A 84 -1.07 7.31 -8.07
C ALA A 84 -2.20 7.04 -7.06
N ASP A 85 -3.20 6.23 -7.43
CA ASP A 85 -4.31 5.88 -6.53
C ASP A 85 -3.83 5.08 -5.32
N ILE A 86 -2.77 4.27 -5.48
CA ILE A 86 -2.22 3.44 -4.41
C ILE A 86 -1.69 4.31 -3.24
N PRO A 87 -0.77 5.26 -3.46
CA PRO A 87 -0.34 6.16 -2.41
C PRO A 87 -1.46 7.07 -1.89
N LEU A 88 -2.41 7.49 -2.75
CA LEU A 88 -3.56 8.31 -2.31
C LEU A 88 -4.47 7.55 -1.35
N ILE A 89 -4.84 6.30 -1.67
CA ILE A 89 -5.66 5.46 -0.78
C ILE A 89 -4.91 5.16 0.52
N SER A 90 -3.58 5.06 0.48
CA SER A 90 -2.76 4.85 1.68
C SER A 90 -2.80 6.01 2.69
N VAL A 91 -3.36 7.17 2.33
CA VAL A 91 -3.60 8.30 3.26
C VAL A 91 -4.80 8.04 4.17
N LEU A 92 -5.71 7.13 3.80
CA LEU A 92 -6.85 6.79 4.64
C LEU A 92 -6.40 6.19 5.98
N PRO A 93 -7.06 6.54 7.10
CA PRO A 93 -6.67 6.10 8.44
C PRO A 93 -7.06 4.64 8.74
N TRP A 94 -7.28 3.82 7.71
CA TRP A 94 -7.78 2.46 7.85
C TRP A 94 -6.66 1.44 7.82
N GLU A 95 -6.80 0.38 8.60
CA GLU A 95 -5.97 -0.81 8.45
C GLU A 95 -6.45 -1.61 7.25
N MET A 96 -5.56 -1.88 6.31
CA MET A 96 -5.92 -2.58 5.08
C MET A 96 -4.79 -3.46 4.56
N LYS A 97 -5.16 -4.44 3.74
CA LYS A 97 -4.27 -5.25 2.93
C LYS A 97 -4.63 -5.10 1.46
N TRP A 98 -3.63 -4.94 0.63
CA TRP A 98 -3.84 -4.85 -0.79
C TRP A 98 -4.04 -6.24 -1.40
N ILE A 99 -5.06 -6.39 -2.23
CA ILE A 99 -5.18 -7.49 -3.18
C ILE A 99 -4.68 -6.94 -4.52
N ALA A 100 -3.51 -7.38 -4.94
CA ALA A 100 -2.83 -6.79 -6.07
C ALA A 100 -2.40 -7.86 -7.08
N LYS A 101 -2.24 -7.45 -8.33
CA LYS A 101 -1.80 -8.30 -9.43
C LYS A 101 -0.46 -8.98 -9.08
N LYS A 102 -0.36 -10.30 -9.28
CA LYS A 102 0.81 -11.12 -8.92
C LYS A 102 2.12 -10.58 -9.50
N GLU A 103 2.08 -10.03 -10.71
CA GLU A 103 3.26 -9.49 -11.38
C GLU A 103 3.88 -8.30 -10.63
N LEU A 104 3.10 -7.53 -9.87
CA LEU A 104 3.61 -6.42 -9.06
C LEU A 104 4.55 -6.91 -7.96
N PHE A 105 4.35 -8.13 -7.47
CA PHE A 105 5.23 -8.73 -6.47
C PHE A 105 6.61 -9.11 -7.01
N ASN A 106 6.80 -9.10 -8.33
CA ASN A 106 8.08 -9.36 -8.97
C ASN A 106 8.88 -8.07 -9.26
N ILE A 107 8.27 -6.89 -9.06
CA ILE A 107 8.98 -5.62 -9.18
C ILE A 107 9.99 -5.50 -8.04
N PRO A 108 11.28 -5.25 -8.30
CA PRO A 108 12.28 -5.04 -7.28
C PRO A 108 11.86 -3.94 -6.27
N PHE A 109 12.30 -4.07 -5.05
CA PHE A 109 11.99 -3.19 -3.91
C PHE A 109 10.51 -3.17 -3.54
N ILE A 110 9.61 -2.70 -4.40
CA ILE A 110 8.17 -2.60 -4.13
C ILE A 110 7.57 -3.98 -3.88
N GLY A 111 7.83 -4.95 -4.76
CA GLY A 111 7.33 -6.32 -4.59
C GLY A 111 7.86 -7.00 -3.33
N TRP A 112 9.09 -6.70 -2.93
CA TRP A 112 9.64 -7.19 -1.67
C TRP A 112 8.91 -6.59 -0.46
N MET A 113 8.66 -5.29 -0.49
CA MET A 113 7.89 -4.60 0.56
C MET A 113 6.45 -5.11 0.64
N MET A 114 5.77 -5.35 -0.49
CA MET A 114 4.43 -5.95 -0.54
C MET A 114 4.41 -7.34 0.11
N ARG A 115 5.42 -8.19 -0.18
CA ARG A 115 5.55 -9.52 0.45
C ARG A 115 5.76 -9.40 1.96
N MET A 116 6.63 -8.50 2.40
CA MET A 116 6.86 -8.24 3.83
C MET A 116 5.61 -7.72 4.52
N ALA A 117 4.87 -6.83 3.88
CA ALA A 117 3.60 -6.28 4.39
C ALA A 117 2.48 -7.31 4.48
N GLY A 118 2.60 -8.45 3.79
CA GLY A 118 1.56 -9.49 3.76
C GLY A 118 0.40 -9.15 2.83
N ASP A 119 0.66 -8.36 1.78
CA ASP A 119 -0.33 -8.12 0.73
C ASP A 119 -0.61 -9.40 -0.07
N ILE A 120 -1.75 -9.46 -0.71
CA ILE A 120 -2.32 -10.67 -1.31
C ILE A 120 -2.12 -10.64 -2.82
N PRO A 121 -1.31 -11.57 -3.39
CA PRO A 121 -1.16 -11.68 -4.83
C PRO A 121 -2.39 -12.32 -5.46
N LEU A 122 -2.94 -11.68 -6.48
CA LEU A 122 -4.03 -12.18 -7.31
C LEU A 122 -3.50 -12.61 -8.68
N ASP A 123 -3.61 -13.88 -9.00
CA ASP A 123 -3.38 -14.40 -10.34
C ASP A 123 -4.69 -14.39 -11.14
N ARG A 124 -4.77 -13.56 -12.16
CA ARG A 124 -5.98 -13.41 -12.99
C ARG A 124 -6.15 -14.55 -14.01
N ARG A 125 -5.09 -15.31 -14.29
CA ARG A 125 -5.11 -16.39 -15.29
C ARG A 125 -5.59 -17.71 -14.72
N GLU A 126 -5.51 -17.89 -13.43
CA GLU A 126 -6.00 -19.08 -12.77
C GLU A 126 -7.47 -18.89 -12.38
N ARG A 127 -8.31 -19.93 -12.59
CA ARG A 127 -9.63 -20.09 -11.94
C ARG A 127 -9.58 -20.00 -10.40
N ARG A 128 -8.42 -19.63 -9.86
CA ARG A 128 -8.03 -19.60 -8.45
C ARG A 128 -8.03 -18.20 -7.82
N GLY A 129 -8.81 -17.28 -8.35
CA GLY A 129 -9.24 -16.12 -7.56
C GLY A 129 -9.77 -16.53 -6.17
N ALA A 130 -10.28 -17.79 -6.09
CA ALA A 130 -10.61 -18.46 -4.84
C ALA A 130 -9.48 -18.47 -3.80
N ARG A 131 -8.20 -18.64 -4.20
CA ARG A 131 -7.07 -18.65 -3.25
C ARG A 131 -6.82 -17.26 -2.65
N ALA A 132 -6.89 -16.22 -3.46
CA ALA A 132 -6.76 -14.85 -2.98
C ALA A 132 -7.91 -14.49 -2.04
N MET A 133 -9.13 -14.92 -2.37
CA MET A 133 -10.32 -14.75 -1.52
C MET A 133 -10.22 -15.53 -0.22
N LEU A 134 -9.71 -16.76 -0.22
CA LEU A 134 -9.48 -17.55 1.00
C LEU A 134 -8.41 -16.90 1.89
N LEU A 135 -7.35 -16.33 1.31
CA LEU A 135 -6.35 -15.58 2.06
C LEU A 135 -6.94 -14.28 2.62
N ALA A 136 -7.73 -13.55 1.84
CA ALA A 136 -8.44 -12.36 2.31
C ALA A 136 -9.37 -12.69 3.48
N LYS A 137 -10.14 -13.78 3.40
CA LYS A 137 -11.00 -14.26 4.50
C LYS A 137 -10.23 -14.45 5.80
N ARG A 138 -9.00 -14.98 5.75
CA ARG A 138 -8.15 -15.18 6.96
C ARG A 138 -7.73 -13.87 7.62
N TYR A 139 -7.79 -12.75 6.92
CA TYR A 139 -7.49 -11.42 7.46
C TYR A 139 -8.75 -10.69 7.96
N LEU A 140 -9.93 -11.19 7.61
CA LEU A 140 -11.22 -10.61 8.02
C LEU A 140 -11.83 -11.32 9.25
N LEU A 141 -11.30 -12.48 9.62
CA LEU A 141 -11.71 -13.29 10.79
C LEU A 141 -10.61 -13.27 11.87
#